data_e38a277fb3aa1b8bce0c39c7f8dd5ee8
#
_entry.id   e38a277fb3aa1b8bce0c39c7f8dd5ee8
#
_cell.length_a   1.000
_cell.length_b   1.000
_cell.length_c   1.000
_cell.angle_alpha   90.00
_cell.angle_beta   90.00
_cell.angle_gamma   90.00
#
_symmetry.space_group_name_H-M   'P 1'
#
loop_
_entity.id
_entity.type
_entity.pdbx_description
1 polymer ?
#
loop_
_entity_poly.entity_id
_entity_poly.type
_entity_poly.pdbx_seq_one_letter_code
_entity_poly.pdbx_strand_id
1 'polypeptide(L)'
;MIQSTAAKLPGKSVNSNLFQAFLRQAFQCLIVTVLAGLCYFLVSSCLLQSVQVVGRSMVPTLFDSQHYLLNRWVYYFRTPQPTDIVVLRDPADNGFSVKRIIATPGDAVYLKNGSVYVNGCKLFEPYLVPGTRTFTESKFRNQLILCGKDQFFVLGDNRQNSIDSRTYGTVPRKNILGSIVW
;
A
#
# COMPACT_ATOMS: atom_id res chain seq x y z
N MET A 1 78.17 -52.48 -0.65
CA MET A 1 76.97 -52.15 0.07
C MET A 1 76.51 -50.72 -0.38
N ILE A 2 75.54 -50.64 -1.22
CA ILE A 2 75.01 -49.35 -1.71
C ILE A 2 73.53 -49.31 -1.21
N GLN A 3 73.26 -48.48 -0.23
CA GLN A 3 71.90 -48.24 0.24
C GLN A 3 71.22 -47.22 -0.68
N SER A 4 70.13 -47.66 -1.36
CA SER A 4 69.26 -46.81 -2.13
C SER A 4 68.26 -46.13 -1.20
N THR A 5 68.39 -44.83 -1.05
CA THR A 5 67.42 -44.00 -0.31
C THR A 5 66.34 -43.60 -1.35
N ALA A 6 65.15 -44.24 -1.25
CA ALA A 6 64.00 -43.84 -2.05
C ALA A 6 63.35 -42.58 -1.41
N ALA A 7 63.43 -41.46 -2.11
CA ALA A 7 62.75 -40.22 -1.72
C ALA A 7 61.26 -40.40 -1.95
N LYS A 8 60.44 -40.29 -0.87
CA LYS A 8 59.00 -40.32 -0.85
C LYS A 8 58.48 -38.95 -1.32
N LEU A 9 57.88 -38.89 -2.50
CA LEU A 9 57.28 -37.70 -3.04
C LEU A 9 56.04 -37.28 -2.20
N PRO A 10 55.98 -36.05 -1.72
CA PRO A 10 54.77 -35.52 -1.07
C PRO A 10 53.87 -34.88 -2.11
N GLY A 11 52.86 -35.56 -2.58
CA GLY A 11 52.06 -34.97 -3.67
C GLY A 11 50.67 -35.55 -3.86
N LYS A 12 49.80 -35.60 -2.81
CA LYS A 12 48.38 -35.88 -3.06
C LYS A 12 47.37 -35.29 -2.07
N SER A 13 47.77 -34.78 -0.92
CA SER A 13 46.83 -34.38 0.15
C SER A 13 46.41 -32.91 0.08
N VAL A 14 47.21 -32.03 -0.51
CA VAL A 14 46.93 -30.57 -0.51
C VAL A 14 45.82 -30.20 -1.49
N ASN A 15 45.77 -30.85 -2.66
CA ASN A 15 44.72 -30.57 -3.68
C ASN A 15 43.31 -31.04 -3.23
N SER A 16 43.21 -32.13 -2.48
CA SER A 16 41.89 -32.64 -2.00
C SER A 16 41.26 -31.72 -0.95
N ASN A 17 42.11 -31.17 -0.06
CA ASN A 17 41.60 -30.25 0.98
C ASN A 17 41.14 -28.90 0.41
N LEU A 18 41.86 -28.35 -0.58
CA LEU A 18 41.48 -27.15 -1.26
C LEU A 18 40.18 -27.33 -2.07
N PHE A 19 40.05 -28.47 -2.75
CA PHE A 19 38.85 -28.81 -3.50
C PHE A 19 37.62 -28.98 -2.58
N GLN A 20 37.79 -29.65 -1.44
CA GLN A 20 36.72 -29.79 -0.44
C GLN A 20 36.32 -28.44 0.18
N ALA A 21 37.29 -27.57 0.47
CA ALA A 21 37.03 -26.21 0.97
C ALA A 21 36.25 -25.41 -0.05
N PHE A 22 36.64 -25.47 -1.34
CA PHE A 22 35.94 -24.81 -2.43
C PHE A 22 34.49 -25.32 -2.56
N LEU A 23 34.27 -26.62 -2.55
CA LEU A 23 32.93 -27.21 -2.62
C LEU A 23 32.05 -26.77 -1.44
N ARG A 24 32.63 -26.74 -0.22
CA ARG A 24 31.92 -26.28 0.99
C ARG A 24 31.50 -24.81 0.87
N GLN A 25 32.39 -23.96 0.36
CA GLN A 25 32.12 -22.54 0.16
C GLN A 25 31.07 -22.30 -0.93
N ALA A 26 31.16 -23.02 -2.05
CA ALA A 26 30.18 -22.99 -3.12
C ALA A 26 28.79 -23.43 -2.63
N PHE A 27 28.73 -24.49 -1.80
CA PHE A 27 27.48 -24.97 -1.19
C PHE A 27 26.87 -23.94 -0.22
N GLN A 28 27.71 -23.28 0.59
CA GLN A 28 27.26 -22.20 1.48
C GLN A 28 26.71 -21.01 0.70
N CYS A 29 27.39 -20.58 -0.35
CA CYS A 29 26.91 -19.52 -1.24
C CYS A 29 25.56 -19.89 -1.89
N LEU A 30 25.42 -21.13 -2.35
CA LEU A 30 24.17 -21.62 -2.92
C LEU A 30 23.00 -21.54 -1.92
N ILE A 31 23.23 -22.01 -0.69
CA ILE A 31 22.22 -21.95 0.38
C ILE A 31 21.81 -20.50 0.65
N VAL A 32 22.77 -19.59 0.82
CA VAL A 32 22.49 -18.17 1.08
C VAL A 32 21.68 -17.57 -0.06
N THR A 33 22.05 -17.86 -1.31
CA THR A 33 21.32 -17.34 -2.50
C THR A 33 19.88 -17.87 -2.55
N VAL A 34 19.69 -19.17 -2.29
CA VAL A 34 18.34 -19.78 -2.27
C VAL A 34 17.50 -19.20 -1.13
N LEU A 35 18.04 -19.04 0.07
CA LEU A 35 17.34 -18.43 1.20
C LEU A 35 16.99 -16.97 0.94
N ALA A 36 17.91 -16.19 0.36
CA ALA A 36 17.65 -14.81 -0.02
C ALA A 36 16.55 -14.70 -1.07
N GLY A 37 16.58 -15.57 -2.09
CA GLY A 37 15.53 -15.65 -3.11
C GLY A 37 14.17 -16.03 -2.54
N LEU A 38 14.13 -17.01 -1.65
CA LEU A 38 12.90 -17.42 -0.97
C LEU A 38 12.34 -16.29 -0.09
N CYS A 39 13.20 -15.63 0.68
CA CYS A 39 12.83 -14.49 1.52
C CYS A 39 12.27 -13.34 0.66
N TYR A 40 12.93 -12.99 -0.43
CA TYR A 40 12.45 -11.97 -1.37
C TYR A 40 11.08 -12.34 -1.95
N PHE A 41 10.90 -13.58 -2.39
CA PHE A 41 9.63 -14.07 -2.94
C PHE A 41 8.50 -14.01 -1.90
N LEU A 42 8.74 -14.48 -0.68
CA LEU A 42 7.74 -14.41 0.41
C LEU A 42 7.38 -12.96 0.75
N VAL A 43 8.38 -12.10 0.89
CA VAL A 43 8.15 -10.67 1.19
C VAL A 43 7.37 -10.00 0.06
N SER A 44 7.77 -10.19 -1.20
CA SER A 44 7.08 -9.57 -2.34
C SER A 44 5.65 -10.07 -2.52
N SER A 45 5.40 -11.36 -2.28
CA SER A 45 4.06 -11.95 -2.37
C SER A 45 3.11 -11.45 -1.27
N CYS A 46 3.64 -11.12 -0.09
CA CYS A 46 2.84 -10.59 1.02
C CYS A 46 2.61 -9.08 0.93
N LEU A 47 3.49 -8.32 0.25
CA LEU A 47 3.45 -6.85 0.22
C LEU A 47 2.40 -6.29 -0.74
N LEU A 48 2.16 -6.95 -1.86
CA LEU A 48 1.24 -6.50 -2.90
C LEU A 48 0.15 -7.56 -3.11
N GLN A 49 -1.08 -7.16 -2.92
CA GLN A 49 -2.25 -8.00 -3.15
C GLN A 49 -3.04 -7.44 -4.34
N SER A 50 -3.35 -8.29 -5.33
CA SER A 50 -4.29 -7.90 -6.37
C SER A 50 -5.70 -7.84 -5.79
N VAL A 51 -6.37 -6.71 -5.98
CA VAL A 51 -7.76 -6.49 -5.58
C VAL A 51 -8.57 -6.09 -6.80
N GLN A 52 -9.74 -6.68 -6.95
CA GLN A 52 -10.70 -6.27 -7.95
C GLN A 52 -11.58 -5.15 -7.38
N VAL A 53 -11.64 -4.03 -8.08
CA VAL A 53 -12.54 -2.93 -7.73
C VAL A 53 -13.93 -3.27 -8.24
N VAL A 54 -14.91 -3.31 -7.33
CA VAL A 54 -16.31 -3.52 -7.66
C VAL A 54 -17.07 -2.23 -7.38
N GLY A 55 -17.78 -1.73 -8.41
CA GLY A 55 -18.55 -0.51 -8.32
C GLY A 55 -17.88 0.69 -8.98
N ARG A 56 -18.63 1.78 -9.08
CA ARG A 56 -18.28 2.96 -9.88
C ARG A 56 -17.94 4.19 -9.05
N SER A 57 -17.73 4.03 -7.74
CA SER A 57 -17.52 5.17 -6.82
C SER A 57 -16.22 5.95 -7.06
N MET A 58 -15.25 5.35 -7.76
CA MET A 58 -13.94 5.96 -8.05
C MET A 58 -13.73 6.34 -9.51
N VAL A 59 -14.76 6.22 -10.36
CA VAL A 59 -14.70 6.69 -11.75
C VAL A 59 -14.54 8.21 -11.78
N PRO A 60 -13.65 8.79 -12.59
CA PRO A 60 -12.89 8.18 -13.69
C PRO A 60 -11.53 7.60 -13.31
N THR A 61 -11.08 7.75 -12.06
CA THR A 61 -9.72 7.34 -11.65
C THR A 61 -9.55 5.82 -11.65
N LEU A 62 -10.52 5.09 -11.12
CA LEU A 62 -10.54 3.62 -11.14
C LEU A 62 -11.85 3.15 -11.76
N PHE A 63 -11.76 2.10 -12.57
CA PHE A 63 -12.90 1.54 -13.27
C PHE A 63 -13.40 0.26 -12.63
N ASP A 64 -14.69 0.03 -12.77
CA ASP A 64 -15.36 -1.18 -12.31
C ASP A 64 -14.76 -2.45 -12.93
N SER A 65 -14.71 -3.51 -12.14
CA SER A 65 -14.22 -4.85 -12.53
C SER A 65 -12.73 -4.91 -12.89
N GLN A 66 -11.97 -3.83 -12.79
CA GLN A 66 -10.54 -3.84 -13.02
C GLN A 66 -9.75 -4.27 -11.77
N HIS A 67 -8.57 -4.84 -12.02
CA HIS A 67 -7.65 -5.27 -10.99
C HIS A 67 -6.58 -4.21 -10.73
N TYR A 68 -6.34 -3.92 -9.46
CA TYR A 68 -5.32 -2.97 -9.01
C TYR A 68 -4.46 -3.63 -7.92
N LEU A 69 -3.29 -3.08 -7.69
CA LEU A 69 -2.39 -3.55 -6.63
C LEU A 69 -2.68 -2.80 -5.33
N LEU A 70 -2.95 -3.55 -4.27
CA LEU A 70 -3.08 -3.03 -2.92
C LEU A 70 -1.77 -3.21 -2.17
N ASN A 71 -1.15 -2.10 -1.76
CA ASN A 71 -0.04 -2.11 -0.82
C ASN A 71 -0.56 -1.96 0.61
N ARG A 72 -0.57 -3.08 1.35
CA ARG A 72 -1.05 -3.09 2.74
C ARG A 72 0.00 -2.58 3.74
N TRP A 73 1.27 -2.60 3.36
CA TRP A 73 2.39 -2.29 4.24
C TRP A 73 2.78 -0.82 4.24
N VAL A 74 2.35 -0.06 3.24
CA VAL A 74 2.72 1.36 3.11
C VAL A 74 2.45 2.14 4.39
N TYR A 75 1.36 1.85 5.07
CA TYR A 75 0.93 2.57 6.26
C TYR A 75 1.48 2.02 7.59
N TYR A 76 2.41 1.06 7.54
CA TYR A 76 3.31 0.75 8.66
C TYR A 76 4.51 1.70 8.69
N PHE A 77 4.87 2.30 7.55
CA PHE A 77 6.06 3.14 7.39
C PHE A 77 5.73 4.63 7.24
N ARG A 78 4.50 4.98 6.83
CA ARG A 78 4.03 6.36 6.75
C ARG A 78 2.57 6.48 7.14
N THR A 79 2.16 7.69 7.50
CA THR A 79 0.73 8.01 7.69
C THR A 79 0.03 8.17 6.34
N PRO A 80 -1.27 7.83 6.24
CA PRO A 80 -2.08 8.17 5.07
C PRO A 80 -2.06 9.68 4.80
N GLN A 81 -1.93 10.07 3.55
CA GLN A 81 -1.82 11.47 3.13
C GLN A 81 -3.01 11.89 2.25
N PRO A 82 -3.33 13.18 2.15
CA PRO A 82 -4.29 13.68 1.17
C PRO A 82 -3.92 13.19 -0.24
N THR A 83 -4.92 12.87 -1.05
CA THR A 83 -4.86 12.28 -2.38
C THR A 83 -4.56 10.78 -2.45
N ASP A 84 -4.12 10.12 -1.38
CA ASP A 84 -3.98 8.65 -1.37
C ASP A 84 -5.33 7.99 -1.71
N ILE A 85 -5.30 7.01 -2.61
CA ILE A 85 -6.45 6.13 -2.86
C ILE A 85 -6.31 4.92 -1.96
N VAL A 86 -7.27 4.70 -1.09
CA VAL A 86 -7.19 3.69 -0.03
C VAL A 86 -8.31 2.67 -0.14
N VAL A 87 -7.97 1.43 0.20
CA VAL A 87 -8.96 0.42 0.54
C VAL A 87 -9.25 0.54 2.03
N LEU A 88 -10.51 0.64 2.37
CA LEU A 88 -10.96 0.77 3.76
C LEU A 88 -12.12 -0.19 4.06
N ARG A 89 -12.28 -0.48 5.34
CA ARG A 89 -13.52 -1.08 5.86
C ARG A 89 -14.55 0.01 6.02
N ASP A 90 -15.64 -0.10 5.25
CA ASP A 90 -16.67 0.92 5.17
C ASP A 90 -17.47 0.99 6.50
N PRO A 91 -17.61 2.17 7.09
CA PRO A 91 -18.40 2.32 8.33
C PRO A 91 -19.91 2.09 8.14
N ALA A 92 -20.41 2.18 6.89
CA ALA A 92 -21.84 2.06 6.61
C ALA A 92 -22.32 0.60 6.67
N ASP A 93 -21.54 -0.33 6.11
CA ASP A 93 -21.95 -1.74 5.95
C ASP A 93 -20.90 -2.75 6.42
N ASN A 94 -19.75 -2.29 6.94
CA ASN A 94 -18.57 -3.11 7.28
C ASN A 94 -17.93 -3.87 6.10
N GLY A 95 -18.37 -3.62 4.87
CA GLY A 95 -17.76 -4.12 3.65
C GLY A 95 -16.43 -3.44 3.35
N PHE A 96 -15.86 -3.77 2.19
CA PHE A 96 -14.65 -3.10 1.71
C PHE A 96 -15.02 -2.09 0.62
N SER A 97 -14.48 -0.89 0.73
CA SER A 97 -14.66 0.15 -0.27
C SER A 97 -13.34 0.84 -0.61
N VAL A 98 -13.30 1.44 -1.80
CA VAL A 98 -12.15 2.23 -2.25
C VAL A 98 -12.57 3.69 -2.27
N LYS A 99 -11.77 4.55 -1.62
CA LYS A 99 -12.01 5.99 -1.52
C LYS A 99 -10.70 6.77 -1.60
N ARG A 100 -10.79 8.07 -1.83
CA ARG A 100 -9.66 8.99 -1.78
C ARG A 100 -9.64 9.72 -0.45
N ILE A 101 -8.46 9.82 0.17
CA ILE A 101 -8.25 10.67 1.35
C ILE A 101 -8.29 12.14 0.92
N ILE A 102 -9.15 12.90 1.57
CA ILE A 102 -9.33 14.33 1.34
C ILE A 102 -8.72 15.15 2.47
N ALA A 103 -8.87 14.66 3.72
CA ALA A 103 -8.34 15.34 4.89
C ALA A 103 -7.84 14.33 5.91
N THR A 104 -6.87 14.75 6.70
CA THR A 104 -6.11 13.98 7.68
C THR A 104 -6.39 14.46 9.11
N PRO A 105 -5.91 13.75 10.15
CA PRO A 105 -6.10 14.18 11.54
C PRO A 105 -5.69 15.63 11.78
N GLY A 106 -6.58 16.39 12.41
CA GLY A 106 -6.42 17.83 12.70
C GLY A 106 -7.00 18.76 11.64
N ASP A 107 -7.32 18.25 10.43
CA ASP A 107 -7.93 19.07 9.39
C ASP A 107 -9.42 19.33 9.64
N ALA A 108 -9.88 20.48 9.17
CA ALA A 108 -11.27 20.88 9.17
C ALA A 108 -11.82 20.86 7.73
N VAL A 109 -12.87 20.08 7.48
CA VAL A 109 -13.50 19.99 6.18
C VAL A 109 -14.84 20.70 6.17
N TYR A 110 -15.09 21.49 5.13
CA TYR A 110 -16.35 22.16 4.93
C TYR A 110 -16.81 22.03 3.46
N LEU A 111 -18.08 21.68 3.26
CA LEU A 111 -18.69 21.51 1.95
C LEU A 111 -19.62 22.67 1.68
N LYS A 112 -19.30 23.50 0.69
CA LYS A 112 -20.06 24.71 0.35
C LYS A 112 -20.14 24.92 -1.16
N ASN A 113 -21.32 25.26 -1.64
CA ASN A 113 -21.59 25.62 -3.05
C ASN A 113 -21.06 24.59 -4.06
N GLY A 114 -21.11 23.29 -3.71
CA GLY A 114 -20.64 22.21 -4.57
C GLY A 114 -19.12 22.04 -4.60
N SER A 115 -18.40 22.67 -3.68
CA SER A 115 -16.93 22.57 -3.56
C SER A 115 -16.53 22.08 -2.16
N VAL A 116 -15.36 21.44 -2.09
CA VAL A 116 -14.72 20.98 -0.84
C VAL A 116 -13.72 22.04 -0.39
N TYR A 117 -13.74 22.36 0.87
CA TYR A 117 -12.76 23.22 1.54
C TYR A 117 -12.09 22.46 2.65
N VAL A 118 -10.76 22.55 2.73
CA VAL A 118 -9.94 21.98 3.82
C VAL A 118 -9.19 23.12 4.47
N ASN A 119 -9.33 23.29 5.78
CA ASN A 119 -8.72 24.36 6.57
C ASN A 119 -9.01 25.76 5.99
N GLY A 120 -10.23 25.95 5.48
CA GLY A 120 -10.66 27.22 4.87
C GLY A 120 -10.23 27.44 3.42
N CYS A 121 -9.35 26.61 2.86
CA CYS A 121 -8.88 26.70 1.48
C CYS A 121 -9.72 25.78 0.57
N LYS A 122 -10.14 26.30 -0.58
CA LYS A 122 -10.81 25.49 -1.59
C LYS A 122 -9.86 24.43 -2.12
N LEU A 123 -10.27 23.15 -2.05
CA LEU A 123 -9.48 22.04 -2.55
C LEU A 123 -9.41 22.07 -4.09
N PHE A 124 -8.20 21.89 -4.64
CA PHE A 124 -8.00 21.69 -6.06
C PHE A 124 -8.10 20.18 -6.37
N GLU A 125 -9.04 19.79 -7.22
CA GLU A 125 -9.43 18.41 -7.48
C GLU A 125 -9.34 18.03 -8.96
N PRO A 126 -8.12 17.98 -9.54
CA PRO A 126 -7.93 17.75 -10.97
C PRO A 126 -8.31 16.35 -11.43
N TYR A 127 -8.48 15.42 -10.50
CA TYR A 127 -8.90 14.04 -10.74
C TYR A 127 -10.40 13.87 -10.97
N LEU A 128 -11.17 14.91 -10.76
CA LEU A 128 -12.63 14.89 -11.01
C LEU A 128 -12.94 15.24 -12.46
N VAL A 129 -14.08 14.74 -12.94
CA VAL A 129 -14.65 15.21 -14.20
C VAL A 129 -14.93 16.71 -14.10
N PRO A 130 -14.55 17.54 -15.11
CA PRO A 130 -14.82 18.95 -15.08
C PRO A 130 -16.30 19.27 -14.83
N GLY A 131 -16.57 20.22 -13.95
CA GLY A 131 -17.94 20.58 -13.57
C GLY A 131 -18.58 19.71 -12.49
N THR A 132 -17.87 18.69 -11.98
CA THR A 132 -18.35 17.88 -10.86
C THR A 132 -18.56 18.74 -9.62
N ARG A 133 -19.73 18.58 -9.00
CA ARG A 133 -20.09 19.25 -7.75
C ARG A 133 -20.18 18.25 -6.60
N THR A 134 -19.67 18.65 -5.44
CA THR A 134 -19.70 17.86 -4.21
C THR A 134 -20.74 18.44 -3.26
N PHE A 135 -21.88 17.78 -3.16
CA PHE A 135 -22.91 18.12 -2.20
C PHE A 135 -22.87 17.15 -1.02
N THR A 136 -23.23 17.63 0.16
CA THR A 136 -23.43 16.80 1.33
C THR A 136 -24.91 16.41 1.44
N GLU A 137 -25.16 15.24 2.01
CA GLU A 137 -26.50 14.87 2.44
C GLU A 137 -26.96 15.74 3.62
N SER A 138 -28.24 15.74 3.92
CA SER A 138 -28.86 16.67 4.87
C SER A 138 -28.22 16.67 6.27
N LYS A 139 -27.65 15.54 6.69
CA LYS A 139 -27.06 15.36 8.02
C LYS A 139 -25.86 16.25 8.32
N PHE A 140 -25.04 16.56 7.31
CA PHE A 140 -23.82 17.38 7.45
C PHE A 140 -23.89 18.70 6.68
N ARG A 141 -25.08 19.12 6.27
CA ARG A 141 -25.26 20.37 5.53
C ARG A 141 -24.85 21.56 6.38
N ASN A 142 -23.95 22.38 5.83
CA ASN A 142 -23.40 23.58 6.49
C ASN A 142 -22.67 23.31 7.83
N GLN A 143 -22.18 22.08 8.05
CA GLN A 143 -21.40 21.76 9.23
C GLN A 143 -19.91 21.70 8.90
N LEU A 144 -19.09 22.18 9.83
CA LEU A 144 -17.66 21.97 9.83
C LEU A 144 -17.37 20.58 10.38
N ILE A 145 -16.71 19.73 9.60
CA ILE A 145 -16.34 18.38 10.00
C ILE A 145 -14.87 18.42 10.42
N LEU A 146 -14.61 18.20 11.70
CA LEU A 146 -13.25 18.11 12.22
C LEU A 146 -12.75 16.67 12.17
N CYS A 147 -11.60 16.44 11.54
CA CYS A 147 -10.90 15.17 11.60
C CYS A 147 -10.19 15.08 12.96
N GLY A 148 -10.77 14.29 13.88
CA GLY A 148 -10.17 14.03 15.19
C GLY A 148 -8.85 13.27 15.09
N LYS A 149 -8.26 12.93 16.24
CA LYS A 149 -7.08 12.08 16.29
C LYS A 149 -7.37 10.76 15.60
N ASP A 150 -6.48 10.38 14.67
CA ASP A 150 -6.62 9.14 13.86
C ASP A 150 -7.90 9.05 13.01
N GLN A 151 -8.48 10.20 12.66
CA GLN A 151 -9.68 10.27 11.82
C GLN A 151 -9.33 10.89 10.46
N PHE A 152 -9.92 10.32 9.40
CA PHE A 152 -9.69 10.74 8.02
C PHE A 152 -11.03 11.05 7.34
N PHE A 153 -11.05 12.06 6.51
CA PHE A 153 -12.20 12.36 5.67
C PHE A 153 -11.93 11.83 4.26
N VAL A 154 -12.81 10.98 3.76
CA VAL A 154 -12.62 10.28 2.49
C VAL A 154 -13.81 10.53 1.56
N LEU A 155 -13.53 10.66 0.25
CA LEU A 155 -14.54 10.80 -0.79
C LEU A 155 -14.30 9.82 -1.94
N GLY A 156 -15.39 9.41 -2.60
CA GLY A 156 -15.30 8.81 -3.92
C GLY A 156 -15.07 9.85 -4.99
N ASP A 157 -14.32 9.53 -6.03
CA ASP A 157 -14.10 10.44 -7.15
C ASP A 157 -15.39 10.62 -7.97
N ASN A 158 -16.23 9.60 -8.05
CA ASN A 158 -17.60 9.73 -8.58
C ASN A 158 -18.54 10.27 -7.49
N ARG A 159 -18.51 11.57 -7.29
CA ARG A 159 -19.25 12.28 -6.22
C ARG A 159 -20.73 11.98 -6.17
N GLN A 160 -21.37 11.68 -7.31
CA GLN A 160 -22.80 11.41 -7.40
C GLN A 160 -23.15 9.95 -7.08
N ASN A 161 -22.19 9.03 -7.26
CA ASN A 161 -22.37 7.60 -7.05
C ASN A 161 -21.41 7.05 -5.99
N SER A 162 -21.29 7.76 -4.86
CA SER A 162 -20.40 7.31 -3.77
C SER A 162 -21.07 7.52 -2.42
N ILE A 163 -21.18 6.47 -1.67
CA ILE A 163 -21.42 6.51 -0.21
C ILE A 163 -20.05 6.68 0.43
N ASP A 164 -19.83 7.80 1.13
CA ASP A 164 -18.53 8.17 1.69
C ASP A 164 -18.68 9.07 2.93
N SER A 165 -17.63 9.79 3.33
CA SER A 165 -17.66 10.61 4.53
C SER A 165 -18.73 11.69 4.56
N ARG A 166 -19.37 12.01 3.46
CA ARG A 166 -20.55 12.90 3.40
C ARG A 166 -21.77 12.24 4.06
N THR A 167 -21.81 10.92 4.11
CA THR A 167 -22.91 10.12 4.65
C THR A 167 -22.59 9.63 6.06
N TYR A 168 -21.41 9.05 6.29
CA TYR A 168 -21.06 8.39 7.56
C TYR A 168 -20.07 9.18 8.43
N GLY A 169 -19.52 10.29 7.93
CA GLY A 169 -18.52 11.08 8.66
C GLY A 169 -17.09 10.58 8.47
N THR A 170 -16.22 10.90 9.43
CA THR A 170 -14.80 10.54 9.37
C THR A 170 -14.57 9.05 9.60
N VAL A 171 -13.51 8.53 9.00
CA VAL A 171 -13.08 7.12 9.07
C VAL A 171 -11.88 6.99 9.98
N PRO A 172 -11.89 6.09 10.99
CA PRO A 172 -10.74 5.89 11.85
C PRO A 172 -9.60 5.18 11.10
N ARG A 173 -8.36 5.50 11.47
CA ARG A 173 -7.13 4.92 10.89
C ARG A 173 -7.15 3.39 10.82
N LYS A 174 -7.69 2.73 11.84
CA LYS A 174 -7.79 1.27 11.90
C LYS A 174 -8.61 0.64 10.77
N ASN A 175 -9.50 1.41 10.16
CA ASN A 175 -10.33 0.97 9.05
C ASN A 175 -9.59 1.06 7.70
N ILE A 176 -8.48 1.80 7.61
CA ILE A 176 -7.68 1.96 6.39
C ILE A 176 -6.72 0.78 6.29
N LEU A 177 -6.90 -0.06 5.27
CA LEU A 177 -6.19 -1.32 5.09
C LEU A 177 -4.89 -1.18 4.29
N GLY A 178 -4.84 -0.25 3.35
CA GLY A 178 -3.69 -0.02 2.49
C GLY A 178 -3.99 0.99 1.39
N SER A 179 -3.00 1.29 0.57
CA SER A 179 -3.10 2.19 -0.58
C SER A 179 -3.13 1.41 -1.89
N ILE A 180 -3.95 1.86 -2.83
CA ILE A 180 -3.89 1.40 -4.21
C ILE A 180 -2.65 1.99 -4.88
N VAL A 181 -1.90 1.12 -5.56
CA VAL A 181 -0.75 1.47 -6.40
C VAL A 181 -1.11 1.14 -7.84
N TRP A 182 -0.86 2.05 -8.74
CA TRP A 182 -1.22 1.96 -10.17
C TRP A 182 -0.21 2.67 -11.05
#